data_f834524e91d5acdfc9824c8142561adc
#
_entry.id   f834524e91d5acdfc9824c8142561adc
#
_cell.length_a   1.000
_cell.length_b   1.000
_cell.length_c   1.000
_cell.angle_alpha   90.00
_cell.angle_beta   90.00
_cell.angle_gamma   90.00
#
_symmetry.space_group_name_H-M   'P 1'
#
loop_
_entity.id
_entity.type
_entity.pdbx_description
1 polymer ?
#
loop_
_entity_poly.entity_id
_entity_poly.type
_entity_poly.pdbx_seq_one_letter_code
_entity_poly.pdbx_strand_id
1 'polypeptide(L)'
;MILLVLVGVFSGLSTMMIGRSRKLSLFVIAFLVLGPVIDAIIAYWILEFCQISGLTLWIGAVCFGLLSHVLMQPLLVPQRLVVWRLAKENILRRKRQAALLMIGLIIASAIISSSLIIGDSLDATIINEVEGLSLIHISEPTRLDH
;
A
#
# COMPACT_ATOMS: atom_id res chain seq x y z
N MET A 1 6.23 2.66 -12.13
CA MET A 1 7.34 1.76 -12.54
C MET A 1 8.28 1.42 -11.39
N ILE A 2 8.90 2.40 -10.72
CA ILE A 2 9.87 2.16 -9.63
C ILE A 2 9.28 1.31 -8.50
N LEU A 3 8.04 1.54 -8.10
CA LEU A 3 7.37 0.80 -7.03
C LEU A 3 7.10 -0.67 -7.38
N LEU A 4 6.84 -1.00 -8.65
CA LEU A 4 6.70 -2.39 -9.09
C LEU A 4 8.05 -3.13 -9.08
N VAL A 5 9.13 -2.43 -9.42
CA VAL A 5 10.49 -2.96 -9.31
C VAL A 5 10.81 -3.31 -7.84
N LEU A 6 10.32 -2.49 -6.90
CA LEU A 6 10.47 -2.73 -5.47
C LEU A 6 9.83 -4.05 -5.02
N VAL A 7 8.63 -4.38 -5.53
CA VAL A 7 7.98 -5.68 -5.30
C VAL A 7 8.86 -6.82 -5.83
N GLY A 8 9.40 -6.68 -7.05
CA GLY A 8 10.29 -7.66 -7.66
C GLY A 8 11.58 -7.88 -6.86
N VAL A 9 12.22 -6.80 -6.42
CA VAL A 9 13.44 -6.85 -5.60
C VAL A 9 13.15 -7.49 -4.24
N PHE A 10 12.08 -7.09 -3.56
CA PHE A 10 11.70 -7.66 -2.26
C PHE A 10 11.39 -9.15 -2.38
N SER A 11 10.58 -9.56 -3.36
CA SER A 11 10.24 -10.96 -3.59
C SER A 11 11.47 -11.78 -3.97
N GLY A 12 12.38 -11.21 -4.78
CA GLY A 12 13.66 -11.83 -5.14
C GLY A 12 14.58 -12.06 -3.95
N LEU A 13 14.80 -11.03 -3.12
CA LEU A 13 15.62 -11.12 -1.91
C LEU A 13 15.03 -12.13 -0.90
N SER A 14 13.73 -12.07 -0.68
CA SER A 14 13.03 -13.02 0.20
C SER A 14 13.18 -14.45 -0.30
N THR A 15 13.05 -14.68 -1.61
CA THR A 15 13.21 -16.00 -2.24
C THR A 15 14.65 -16.51 -2.15
N MET A 16 15.65 -15.63 -2.31
CA MET A 16 17.07 -15.99 -2.13
C MET A 16 17.36 -16.42 -0.71
N MET A 17 16.80 -15.75 0.29
CA MET A 17 16.95 -16.15 1.69
C MET A 17 16.34 -17.53 1.96
N ILE A 18 15.22 -17.85 1.32
CA ILE A 18 14.59 -19.18 1.41
C ILE A 18 15.42 -20.21 0.68
N GLY A 19 15.91 -19.91 -0.53
CA GLY A 19 16.71 -20.80 -1.37
C GLY A 19 18.07 -21.17 -0.77
N ARG A 20 18.65 -20.28 0.07
CA ARG A 20 19.92 -20.56 0.78
C ARG A 20 19.80 -21.71 1.79
N SER A 21 18.61 -21.95 2.31
CA SER A 21 18.34 -23.03 3.26
C SER A 21 17.96 -24.35 2.59
N ARG A 22 17.66 -24.35 1.26
CA ARG A 22 17.21 -25.54 0.53
C ARG A 22 17.38 -25.39 -0.99
N LYS A 23 17.65 -26.52 -1.69
CA LYS A 23 17.60 -26.59 -3.16
C LYS A 23 16.13 -26.47 -3.64
N LEU A 24 15.68 -25.26 -3.91
CA LEU A 24 14.39 -24.99 -4.54
C LEU A 24 14.47 -25.26 -6.05
N SER A 25 13.43 -25.85 -6.61
CA SER A 25 13.30 -25.99 -8.05
C SER A 25 13.29 -24.60 -8.70
N LEU A 26 13.92 -24.46 -9.86
CA LEU A 26 13.99 -23.21 -10.61
C LEU A 26 12.59 -22.66 -10.93
N PHE A 27 11.62 -23.56 -11.16
CA PHE A 27 10.23 -23.22 -11.37
C PHE A 27 9.59 -22.54 -10.14
N VAL A 28 9.85 -23.04 -8.94
CA VAL A 28 9.33 -22.46 -7.68
C VAL A 28 9.93 -21.09 -7.44
N ILE A 29 11.22 -20.91 -7.73
CA ILE A 29 11.90 -19.62 -7.60
C ILE A 29 11.27 -18.60 -8.57
N ALA A 30 11.10 -18.99 -9.85
CA ALA A 30 10.46 -18.14 -10.85
C ALA A 30 9.06 -17.73 -10.42
N PHE A 31 8.25 -18.66 -9.93
CA PHE A 31 6.88 -18.39 -9.51
C PHE A 31 6.79 -17.50 -8.26
N LEU A 32 7.73 -17.65 -7.31
CA LEU A 32 7.80 -16.80 -6.12
C LEU A 32 8.25 -15.37 -6.41
N VAL A 33 9.00 -15.15 -7.49
CA VAL A 33 9.48 -13.82 -7.88
C VAL A 33 8.52 -13.13 -8.86
N LEU A 34 8.12 -13.86 -9.92
CA LEU A 34 7.24 -13.31 -10.96
C LEU A 34 5.78 -13.18 -10.50
N GLY A 35 5.27 -14.15 -9.73
CA GLY A 35 3.87 -14.17 -9.29
C GLY A 35 3.44 -12.86 -8.64
N PRO A 36 4.13 -12.41 -7.59
CA PRO A 36 3.80 -11.14 -6.92
C PRO A 36 3.89 -9.90 -7.80
N VAL A 37 4.80 -9.90 -8.77
CA VAL A 37 4.91 -8.79 -9.74
C VAL A 37 3.73 -8.77 -10.68
N ILE A 38 3.31 -9.94 -11.19
CA ILE A 38 2.13 -10.07 -12.04
C ILE A 38 0.87 -9.67 -11.26
N ASP A 39 0.73 -10.13 -10.02
CA ASP A 39 -0.39 -9.80 -9.15
C ASP A 39 -0.45 -8.29 -8.84
N ALA A 40 0.70 -7.66 -8.64
CA ALA A 40 0.76 -6.21 -8.46
C ALA A 40 0.35 -5.44 -9.74
N ILE A 41 0.73 -5.94 -10.92
CA ILE A 41 0.30 -5.35 -12.19
C ILE A 41 -1.21 -5.51 -12.39
N ILE A 42 -1.76 -6.68 -12.11
CA ILE A 42 -3.21 -6.93 -12.18
C ILE A 42 -3.95 -6.01 -11.20
N ALA A 43 -3.46 -5.89 -9.96
CA ALA A 43 -4.03 -4.99 -8.96
C ALA A 43 -3.98 -3.53 -9.42
N TYR A 44 -2.88 -3.09 -10.04
CA TYR A 44 -2.78 -1.77 -10.64
C TYR A 44 -3.89 -1.51 -11.65
N TRP A 45 -4.13 -2.43 -12.60
CA TRP A 45 -5.18 -2.30 -13.61
C TRP A 45 -6.58 -2.27 -13.00
N ILE A 46 -6.84 -3.09 -11.99
CA ILE A 46 -8.14 -3.12 -11.29
C ILE A 46 -8.38 -1.80 -10.55
N LEU A 47 -7.37 -1.28 -9.84
CA LEU A 47 -7.47 -0.03 -9.10
C LEU A 47 -7.64 1.17 -10.04
N GLU A 48 -6.98 1.17 -11.19
CA GLU A 48 -7.14 2.19 -12.23
C GLU A 48 -8.57 2.14 -12.81
N PHE A 49 -9.11 0.96 -13.05
CA PHE A 49 -10.51 0.79 -13.47
C PHE A 49 -11.50 1.31 -12.44
N CYS A 50 -11.20 1.19 -11.15
CA CYS A 50 -11.98 1.76 -10.04
C CYS A 50 -11.80 3.28 -9.88
N GLN A 51 -11.14 3.95 -10.83
CA GLN A 51 -10.86 5.40 -10.83
C GLN A 51 -10.02 5.89 -9.65
N ILE A 52 -9.28 5.00 -9.01
CA ILE A 52 -8.31 5.36 -7.98
C ILE A 52 -7.05 5.86 -8.71
N SER A 53 -6.65 7.09 -8.44
CA SER A 53 -5.51 7.73 -9.12
C SER A 53 -4.43 8.18 -8.12
N GLY A 54 -3.27 8.52 -8.65
CA GLY A 54 -2.19 9.10 -7.87
C GLY A 54 -1.39 8.10 -7.04
N LEU A 55 -0.88 8.55 -5.91
CA LEU A 55 0.00 7.78 -5.04
C LEU A 55 -0.71 6.56 -4.41
N THR A 56 -2.00 6.69 -4.10
CA THR A 56 -2.83 5.63 -3.50
C THR A 56 -2.93 4.39 -4.38
N LEU A 57 -3.03 4.57 -5.69
CA LEU A 57 -3.04 3.49 -6.68
C LEU A 57 -1.72 2.70 -6.63
N TRP A 58 -0.58 3.38 -6.59
CA TRP A 58 0.73 2.73 -6.54
C TRP A 58 0.98 2.01 -5.21
N ILE A 59 0.59 2.62 -4.10
CA ILE A 59 0.69 2.00 -2.78
C ILE A 59 -0.20 0.76 -2.72
N GLY A 60 -1.43 0.84 -3.20
CA GLY A 60 -2.37 -0.29 -3.24
C GLY A 60 -1.82 -1.46 -4.06
N ALA A 61 -1.28 -1.21 -5.25
CA ALA A 61 -0.68 -2.23 -6.10
C ALA A 61 0.53 -2.90 -5.45
N VAL A 62 1.42 -2.12 -4.82
CA VAL A 62 2.60 -2.63 -4.10
C VAL A 62 2.18 -3.47 -2.89
N CYS A 63 1.25 -2.98 -2.08
CA CYS A 63 0.74 -3.72 -0.92
C CYS A 63 0.12 -5.05 -1.34
N PHE A 64 -0.66 -5.06 -2.43
CA PHE A 64 -1.25 -6.29 -2.95
C PHE A 64 -0.20 -7.29 -3.42
N GLY A 65 0.82 -6.85 -4.16
CA GLY A 65 1.92 -7.70 -4.60
C GLY A 65 2.74 -8.27 -3.44
N LEU A 66 3.02 -7.46 -2.41
CA LEU A 66 3.73 -7.94 -1.22
C LEU A 66 2.88 -8.94 -0.41
N LEU A 67 1.59 -8.69 -0.28
CA LEU A 67 0.65 -9.60 0.38
C LEU A 67 0.55 -10.94 -0.37
N SER A 68 0.44 -10.90 -1.70
CA SER A 68 0.44 -12.07 -2.56
C SER A 68 1.72 -12.89 -2.36
N HIS A 69 2.90 -12.24 -2.32
CA HIS A 69 4.16 -12.93 -2.05
C HIS A 69 4.14 -13.68 -0.71
N VAL A 70 3.66 -13.03 0.35
CA VAL A 70 3.57 -13.64 1.69
C VAL A 70 2.61 -14.83 1.71
N LEU A 71 1.49 -14.74 1.00
CA LEU A 71 0.49 -15.82 0.91
C LEU A 71 0.95 -16.98 0.03
N MET A 72 1.72 -16.72 -1.02
CA MET A 72 2.24 -17.77 -1.91
C MET A 72 3.36 -18.60 -1.29
N GLN A 73 4.16 -18.01 -0.38
CA GLN A 73 5.27 -18.73 0.25
C GLN A 73 4.86 -20.07 0.90
N PRO A 74 3.82 -20.16 1.74
CA PRO A 74 3.44 -21.44 2.35
C PRO A 74 2.84 -22.44 1.37
N LEU A 75 2.25 -21.97 0.25
CA LEU A 75 1.69 -22.82 -0.78
C LEU A 75 2.78 -23.53 -1.60
N LEU A 76 3.83 -22.80 -1.97
CA LEU A 76 4.91 -23.28 -2.82
C LEU A 76 6.04 -23.95 -2.03
N VAL A 77 6.19 -23.59 -0.77
CA VAL A 77 7.21 -24.16 0.13
C VAL A 77 6.53 -24.80 1.35
N PRO A 78 6.15 -26.08 1.26
CA PRO A 78 5.31 -26.76 2.29
C PRO A 78 5.91 -26.74 3.71
N GLN A 79 7.21 -26.54 3.83
CA GLN A 79 7.85 -26.38 5.15
C GLN A 79 7.48 -25.07 5.85
N ARG A 80 7.14 -24.03 5.11
CA ARG A 80 6.63 -22.79 5.69
C ARG A 80 5.18 -22.91 6.16
N LEU A 81 4.47 -23.93 5.71
CA LEU A 81 3.13 -24.24 6.22
C LEU A 81 3.17 -24.55 7.72
N VAL A 82 4.25 -25.16 8.21
CA VAL A 82 4.44 -25.41 9.65
C VAL A 82 4.59 -24.09 10.42
N VAL A 83 5.35 -23.14 9.89
CA VAL A 83 5.51 -21.81 10.49
C VAL A 83 4.17 -21.06 10.52
N TRP A 84 3.40 -21.13 9.44
CA TRP A 84 2.06 -20.56 9.37
C TRP A 84 1.09 -21.22 10.35
N ARG A 85 1.14 -22.54 10.51
CA ARG A 85 0.33 -23.26 11.49
C ARG A 85 0.69 -22.84 12.91
N LEU A 86 1.98 -22.74 13.23
CA LEU A 86 2.47 -22.25 14.51
C LEU A 86 2.07 -20.80 14.77
N ALA A 87 2.18 -19.93 13.79
CA ALA A 87 1.75 -18.54 13.89
C ALA A 87 0.24 -18.44 14.16
N LYS A 88 -0.57 -19.20 13.43
CA LYS A 88 -2.03 -19.26 13.60
C LYS A 88 -2.39 -19.77 15.00
N GLU A 89 -1.75 -20.85 15.46
CA GLU A 89 -2.00 -21.39 16.81
C GLU A 89 -1.58 -20.41 17.91
N ASN A 90 -0.50 -19.66 17.68
CA ASN A 90 -0.04 -18.67 18.65
C ASN A 90 -1.00 -17.47 18.74
N ILE A 91 -1.54 -17.00 17.61
CA ILE A 91 -2.58 -15.97 17.55
C ILE A 91 -3.86 -16.46 18.23
N LEU A 92 -4.27 -17.71 17.98
CA LEU A 92 -5.45 -18.32 18.58
C LEU A 92 -5.31 -18.53 20.09
N ARG A 93 -4.11 -18.82 20.58
CA ARG A 93 -3.83 -18.92 22.02
C ARG A 93 -3.89 -17.57 22.73
N ARG A 94 -3.50 -16.49 22.04
CA ARG A 94 -3.46 -15.12 22.60
C ARG A 94 -4.52 -14.23 22.01
N LYS A 95 -5.74 -14.74 21.83
CA LYS A 95 -6.88 -14.00 21.19
C LYS A 95 -7.08 -12.58 21.72
N ARG A 96 -6.97 -12.39 23.06
CA ARG A 96 -7.17 -11.08 23.68
C ARG A 96 -6.08 -10.08 23.27
N GLN A 97 -4.82 -10.50 23.23
CA GLN A 97 -3.70 -9.64 22.82
C GLN A 97 -3.76 -9.33 21.33
N ALA A 98 -4.09 -10.33 20.49
CA ALA A 98 -4.27 -10.13 19.06
C ALA A 98 -5.43 -9.17 18.77
N ALA A 99 -6.55 -9.30 19.48
CA ALA A 99 -7.68 -8.38 19.34
C ALA A 99 -7.33 -6.95 19.73
N LEU A 100 -6.60 -6.75 20.84
CA LEU A 100 -6.15 -5.42 21.26
C LEU A 100 -5.20 -4.78 20.24
N LEU A 101 -4.28 -5.56 19.65
CA LEU A 101 -3.39 -5.07 18.61
C LEU A 101 -4.16 -4.68 17.34
N MET A 102 -5.15 -5.49 16.95
CA MET A 102 -6.02 -5.18 15.80
C MET A 102 -6.82 -3.90 16.02
N ILE A 103 -7.43 -3.74 17.20
CA ILE A 103 -8.17 -2.53 17.56
C ILE A 103 -7.23 -1.31 17.56
N GLY A 104 -6.05 -1.43 18.15
CA GLY A 104 -5.04 -0.37 18.13
C GLY A 104 -4.62 0.04 16.73
N LEU A 105 -4.43 -0.92 15.84
CA LEU A 105 -4.07 -0.67 14.44
C LEU A 105 -5.21 0.04 13.67
N ILE A 106 -6.46 -0.38 13.90
CA ILE A 106 -7.64 0.25 13.29
C ILE A 106 -7.77 1.70 13.75
N ILE A 107 -7.63 1.97 15.05
CA ILE A 107 -7.71 3.32 15.59
C ILE A 107 -6.56 4.19 15.03
N ALA A 108 -5.34 3.67 15.01
CA ALA A 108 -4.20 4.40 14.46
C ALA A 108 -4.40 4.73 12.97
N SER A 109 -4.88 3.78 12.16
CA SER A 109 -5.16 4.02 10.75
C SER A 109 -6.29 5.02 10.54
N ALA A 110 -7.33 5.00 11.37
CA ALA A 110 -8.42 5.97 11.32
C ALA A 110 -7.95 7.39 11.65
N ILE A 111 -7.08 7.55 12.66
CA ILE A 111 -6.51 8.85 13.01
C ILE A 111 -5.66 9.41 11.86
N ILE A 112 -4.79 8.58 11.27
CA ILE A 112 -3.94 9.00 10.15
C ILE A 112 -4.82 9.40 8.95
N SER A 113 -5.83 8.60 8.62
CA SER A 113 -6.74 8.92 7.52
C SER A 113 -7.52 10.20 7.76
N SER A 114 -8.04 10.42 8.97
CA SER A 114 -8.71 11.68 9.34
C SER A 114 -7.79 12.89 9.21
N SER A 115 -6.55 12.76 9.67
CA SER A 115 -5.55 13.84 9.59
C SER A 115 -5.26 14.25 8.15
N LEU A 116 -5.16 13.27 7.24
CA LEU A 116 -4.94 13.53 5.81
C LEU A 116 -6.14 14.23 5.16
N ILE A 117 -7.35 13.81 5.47
CA ILE A 117 -8.58 14.42 4.94
C ILE A 117 -8.71 15.88 5.40
N ILE A 118 -8.42 16.16 6.68
CA ILE A 118 -8.46 17.51 7.22
C ILE A 118 -7.38 18.37 6.55
N GLY A 119 -6.18 17.85 6.34
CA GLY A 119 -5.10 18.54 5.63
C GLY A 119 -5.51 18.96 4.23
N ASP A 120 -6.02 18.04 3.44
CA ASP A 120 -6.50 18.31 2.07
C ASP A 120 -7.65 19.34 2.03
N SER A 121 -8.56 19.28 3.02
CA SER A 121 -9.68 20.22 3.12
C SER A 121 -9.21 21.64 3.45
N LEU A 122 -8.21 21.80 4.31
CA LEU A 122 -7.63 23.08 4.66
C LEU A 122 -6.89 23.70 3.47
N ASP A 123 -6.10 22.93 2.74
CA ASP A 123 -5.41 23.40 1.55
C ASP A 123 -6.38 23.88 0.48
N ALA A 124 -7.46 23.15 0.22
CA ALA A 124 -8.49 23.54 -0.73
C ALA A 124 -9.20 24.83 -0.31
N THR A 125 -9.45 25.01 1.00
CA THR A 125 -10.09 26.23 1.53
C THR A 125 -9.19 27.45 1.40
N ILE A 126 -7.90 27.30 1.74
CA ILE A 126 -6.92 28.38 1.66
C ILE A 126 -6.73 28.83 0.19
N ILE A 127 -6.62 27.88 -0.74
CA ILE A 127 -6.46 28.21 -2.16
C ILE A 127 -7.68 28.98 -2.68
N ASN A 128 -8.90 28.55 -2.37
CA ASN A 128 -10.12 29.24 -2.79
C ASN A 128 -10.24 30.65 -2.20
N GLU A 129 -9.80 30.85 -0.97
CA GLU A 129 -9.85 32.15 -0.30
C GLU A 129 -8.81 33.12 -0.89
N VAL A 130 -7.61 32.63 -1.17
CA VAL A 130 -6.55 33.43 -1.82
C VAL A 130 -6.93 33.81 -3.25
N GLU A 131 -7.52 32.90 -4.03
CA GLU A 131 -8.01 33.22 -5.38
C GLU A 131 -9.15 34.21 -5.34
N GLY A 132 -10.08 34.10 -4.40
CA GLY A 132 -11.16 35.06 -4.19
C GLY A 132 -10.66 36.47 -3.88
N LEU A 133 -9.67 36.62 -3.03
CA LEU A 133 -9.04 37.88 -2.69
C LEU A 133 -8.28 38.50 -3.88
N SER A 134 -7.60 37.69 -4.67
CA SER A 134 -6.86 38.09 -5.85
C SER A 134 -7.81 38.68 -6.94
N LEU A 135 -8.97 38.09 -7.13
CA LEU A 135 -9.98 38.59 -8.09
C LEU A 135 -10.60 39.92 -7.65
N ILE A 136 -10.78 40.13 -6.35
CA ILE A 136 -11.30 41.41 -5.82
C ILE A 136 -10.29 42.55 -6.06
N HIS A 137 -9.00 42.25 -5.94
CA HIS A 137 -7.97 43.30 -6.14
C HIS A 137 -7.77 43.70 -7.60
N ILE A 138 -8.11 42.84 -8.54
CA ILE A 138 -8.04 43.12 -9.98
C ILE A 138 -9.28 43.91 -10.46
N SER A 139 -10.41 43.84 -9.75
CA SER A 139 -11.67 44.48 -10.16
C SER A 139 -11.84 45.92 -9.64
N GLU A 140 -10.88 46.50 -8.89
CA GLU A 140 -10.94 47.90 -8.50
C GLU A 140 -10.55 48.77 -9.72
N PRO A 141 -11.52 49.39 -10.42
CA PRO A 141 -11.18 50.29 -11.49
C PRO A 141 -10.53 51.53 -10.89
N THR A 142 -9.31 51.81 -11.32
CA THR A 142 -8.64 53.10 -11.08
C THR A 142 -9.55 54.21 -11.59
N ARG A 143 -10.31 54.80 -10.70
CA ARG A 143 -11.07 56.01 -10.92
C ARG A 143 -10.06 57.13 -11.03
N LEU A 144 -9.62 57.42 -12.25
CA LEU A 144 -8.92 58.62 -12.59
C LEU A 144 -9.96 59.75 -12.57
N ASP A 145 -10.06 60.44 -11.42
CA ASP A 145 -10.74 61.76 -11.35
C ASP A 145 -9.85 62.80 -12.04
N HIS A 146 -10.36 63.34 -13.14
CA HIS A 146 -9.87 64.54 -13.75
C HIS A 146 -10.50 65.78 -13.07
#